data_03c662a2f44ab8cecd43b4e3ee155fcf
#
_entry.id   03c662a2f44ab8cecd43b4e3ee155fcf
#
_cell.length_a   1.000
_cell.length_b   1.000
_cell.length_c   1.000
_cell.angle_alpha   90.00
_cell.angle_beta   90.00
_cell.angle_gamma   90.00
#
_symmetry.space_group_name_H-M   'P 1'
#
loop_
_entity.id
_entity.type
_entity.pdbx_description
1 polymer ?
#
loop_
_entity_poly.entity_id
_entity_poly.type
_entity_poly.pdbx_seq_one_letter_code
_entity_poly.pdbx_strand_id
1 'polypeptide(L)'
;MILESARLDVLPGQEDAFLAAFEQARPLIAVQPGFVSLRLLRCLDPGSESRFLLQVEWERLEDHTEGFRKSAEYQGWRELLHHFYSPFPLVEHFGSDSLG
;
A
#
# COMPACT_ATOMS: atom_id res chain seq x y z
N MET A 1 -9.46 -12.84 -7.66
CA MET A 1 -8.55 -11.76 -7.24
C MET A 1 -9.14 -10.99 -6.08
N ILE A 2 -8.29 -10.47 -5.23
CA ILE A 2 -8.73 -9.59 -4.15
C ILE A 2 -8.02 -8.24 -4.25
N LEU A 3 -8.65 -7.20 -3.70
CA LEU A 3 -8.10 -5.86 -3.63
C LEU A 3 -7.76 -5.55 -2.17
N GLU A 4 -6.50 -5.20 -1.93
CA GLU A 4 -6.06 -4.60 -0.69
C GLU A 4 -6.17 -3.08 -0.82
N SER A 5 -6.74 -2.41 0.17
CA SER A 5 -6.90 -0.95 0.18
C SER A 5 -6.42 -0.39 1.50
N ALA A 6 -5.58 0.64 1.44
CA ALA A 6 -5.06 1.32 2.63
C ALA A 6 -4.98 2.82 2.38
N ARG A 7 -5.58 3.61 3.27
CA ARG A 7 -5.47 5.06 3.23
C ARG A 7 -4.25 5.49 4.04
N LEU A 8 -3.32 6.18 3.38
CA LEU A 8 -2.06 6.61 3.99
C LEU A 8 -2.11 8.12 4.22
N ASP A 9 -2.20 8.52 5.47
CA ASP A 9 -2.17 9.94 5.84
C ASP A 9 -0.71 10.34 6.05
N VAL A 10 -0.06 10.78 4.97
CA VAL A 10 1.34 11.17 4.98
C VAL A 10 1.50 12.46 5.77
N LEU A 11 2.60 12.57 6.52
CA LEU A 11 2.88 13.75 7.31
C LEU A 11 3.06 14.95 6.38
N PRO A 12 2.41 16.10 6.68
CA PRO A 12 2.50 17.28 5.81
C PRO A 12 3.96 17.72 5.61
N GLY A 13 4.30 18.01 4.36
CA GLY A 13 5.66 18.38 3.98
C GLY A 13 6.55 17.20 3.61
N GLN A 14 6.09 15.95 3.86
CA GLN A 14 6.87 14.75 3.58
C GLN A 14 6.44 14.03 2.29
N GLU A 15 5.55 14.64 1.51
CA GLU A 15 4.93 13.98 0.36
C GLU A 15 5.97 13.55 -0.68
N ASP A 16 6.90 14.45 -1.04
CA ASP A 16 7.90 14.14 -2.06
C ASP A 16 8.88 13.08 -1.56
N ALA A 17 9.31 13.18 -0.29
CA ALA A 17 10.19 12.17 0.31
C ALA A 17 9.49 10.80 0.38
N PHE A 18 8.19 10.79 0.70
CA PHE A 18 7.38 9.57 0.71
C PHE A 18 7.33 8.93 -0.68
N LEU A 19 7.07 9.72 -1.72
CA LEU A 19 6.99 9.20 -3.08
C LEU A 19 8.33 8.61 -3.53
N ALA A 20 9.44 9.28 -3.20
CA ALA A 20 10.77 8.76 -3.51
C ALA A 20 11.05 7.44 -2.78
N ALA A 21 10.68 7.36 -1.49
CA ALA A 21 10.83 6.12 -0.73
C ALA A 21 9.94 5.01 -1.29
N PHE A 22 8.72 5.36 -1.74
CA PHE A 22 7.79 4.39 -2.29
C PHE A 22 8.33 3.75 -3.58
N GLU A 23 9.01 4.52 -4.42
CA GLU A 23 9.67 3.98 -5.61
C GLU A 23 10.71 2.91 -5.23
N GLN A 24 11.44 3.12 -4.13
CA GLN A 24 12.41 2.13 -3.65
C GLN A 24 11.72 0.92 -3.01
N ALA A 25 10.58 1.12 -2.38
CA ALA A 25 9.85 0.04 -1.70
C ALA A 25 9.07 -0.84 -2.68
N ARG A 26 8.65 -0.28 -3.81
CA ARG A 26 7.78 -0.97 -4.77
C ARG A 26 8.28 -2.35 -5.20
N PRO A 27 9.56 -2.56 -5.53
CA PRO A 27 10.04 -3.90 -5.90
C PRO A 27 9.87 -4.94 -4.80
N LEU A 28 9.86 -4.51 -3.53
CA LEU A 28 9.75 -5.45 -2.41
C LEU A 28 8.40 -6.15 -2.36
N ILE A 29 7.34 -5.45 -2.76
CA ILE A 29 6.01 -6.05 -2.82
C ILE A 29 5.77 -6.70 -4.19
N ALA A 30 6.31 -6.13 -5.25
CA ALA A 30 6.09 -6.61 -6.62
C ALA A 30 6.69 -7.98 -6.89
N VAL A 31 7.70 -8.40 -6.13
CA VAL A 31 8.32 -9.72 -6.28
C VAL A 31 7.55 -10.82 -5.57
N GLN A 32 6.53 -10.48 -4.79
CA GLN A 32 5.83 -11.47 -3.97
C GLN A 32 4.97 -12.40 -4.83
N PRO A 33 4.92 -13.71 -4.50
CA PRO A 33 3.99 -14.61 -5.17
C PRO A 33 2.55 -14.12 -5.03
N GLY A 34 1.81 -14.15 -6.13
CA GLY A 34 0.42 -13.70 -6.14
C GLY A 34 0.21 -12.21 -6.30
N PHE A 35 1.27 -11.42 -6.32
CA PHE A 35 1.14 -9.99 -6.63
C PHE A 35 0.69 -9.80 -8.07
N VAL A 36 -0.31 -8.94 -8.28
CA VAL A 36 -0.86 -8.67 -9.63
C VAL A 36 -0.55 -7.24 -10.05
N SER A 37 -0.95 -6.24 -9.25
CA SER A 37 -0.75 -4.84 -9.61
C SER A 37 -0.81 -3.95 -8.36
N LEU A 38 -0.31 -2.73 -8.50
CA LEU A 38 -0.29 -1.76 -7.43
C LEU A 38 -0.56 -0.37 -8.00
N ARG A 39 -1.38 0.40 -7.30
CA ARG A 39 -1.58 1.82 -7.60
C ARG A 39 -1.47 2.61 -6.31
N LEU A 40 -0.84 3.77 -6.41
CA LEU A 40 -0.78 4.75 -5.33
C LEU A 40 -1.42 6.03 -5.84
N LEU A 41 -2.59 6.35 -5.32
CA LEU A 41 -3.41 7.48 -5.76
C LEU A 41 -3.32 8.60 -4.74
N ARG A 42 -3.20 9.84 -5.23
CA ARG A 42 -3.19 11.00 -4.35
C ARG A 42 -4.57 11.61 -4.25
N CYS A 43 -4.97 12.00 -3.04
CA CYS A 43 -6.26 12.65 -2.84
C CYS A 43 -6.28 14.03 -3.50
N LEU A 44 -7.38 14.34 -4.19
CA LEU A 44 -7.56 15.61 -4.88
C LEU A 44 -8.43 16.59 -4.08
N ASP A 45 -8.96 16.18 -2.94
CA ASP A 45 -9.86 17.02 -2.16
C ASP A 45 -9.08 18.14 -1.47
N PRO A 46 -9.60 19.38 -1.45
CA PRO A 46 -8.93 20.47 -0.77
C PRO A 46 -8.69 20.16 0.71
N GLY A 47 -7.48 20.44 1.17
CA GLY A 47 -7.09 20.16 2.55
C GLY A 47 -6.64 18.73 2.82
N SER A 48 -6.66 17.86 1.80
CA SER A 48 -6.27 16.45 1.94
C SER A 48 -5.17 16.07 0.97
N GLU A 49 -4.31 16.99 0.60
CA GLU A 49 -3.27 16.79 -0.41
C GLU A 49 -2.16 15.84 0.07
N SER A 50 -2.06 15.61 1.38
CA SER A 50 -1.07 14.67 1.95
C SER A 50 -1.63 13.26 2.09
N ARG A 51 -2.88 13.03 1.69
CA ARG A 51 -3.52 11.71 1.77
C ARG A 51 -3.32 10.94 0.48
N PHE A 52 -2.92 9.68 0.62
CA PHE A 52 -2.78 8.75 -0.50
C PHE A 52 -3.65 7.53 -0.26
N LEU A 53 -4.06 6.89 -1.35
CA LEU A 53 -4.76 5.62 -1.31
C LEU A 53 -3.90 4.57 -2.00
N LEU A 54 -3.47 3.57 -1.24
CA LEU A 54 -2.74 2.43 -1.79
C LEU A 54 -3.75 1.34 -2.15
N GLN A 55 -3.67 0.85 -3.37
CA GLN A 55 -4.49 -0.26 -3.85
C GLN A 55 -3.58 -1.33 -4.44
N VAL A 56 -3.67 -2.55 -3.93
CA VAL A 56 -2.87 -3.67 -4.42
C VAL A 56 -3.81 -4.80 -4.77
N GLU A 57 -3.65 -5.34 -5.97
CA GLU A 57 -4.39 -6.55 -6.36
C GLU A 57 -3.52 -7.78 -6.12
N TRP A 58 -4.13 -8.80 -5.52
CA TRP A 58 -3.50 -10.07 -5.19
C TRP A 58 -4.35 -11.22 -5.77
N GLU A 59 -3.69 -12.30 -6.15
CA GLU A 59 -4.44 -13.48 -6.60
C GLU A 59 -5.29 -14.05 -5.48
N ARG A 60 -4.74 -14.10 -4.24
CA ARG A 60 -5.42 -14.63 -3.06
C ARG A 60 -5.13 -13.74 -1.85
N LEU A 61 -6.06 -13.75 -0.89
CA LEU A 61 -5.91 -13.01 0.36
C LEU A 61 -4.62 -13.39 1.09
N GLU A 62 -4.31 -14.69 1.14
CA GLU A 62 -3.16 -15.21 1.87
C GLU A 62 -1.82 -14.74 1.28
N ASP A 63 -1.80 -14.39 0.00
CA ASP A 63 -0.59 -13.83 -0.63
C ASP A 63 -0.17 -12.54 0.05
N HIS A 64 -1.13 -11.74 0.51
CA HIS A 64 -0.83 -10.54 1.29
C HIS A 64 -0.64 -10.88 2.78
N THR A 65 -1.63 -11.50 3.41
CA THR A 65 -1.66 -11.63 4.87
C THR A 65 -0.63 -12.60 5.41
N GLU A 66 -0.33 -13.67 4.66
CA GLU A 66 0.66 -14.67 5.05
C GLU A 66 1.95 -14.54 4.25
N GLY A 67 1.84 -14.32 2.94
CA GLY A 67 3.01 -14.22 2.08
C GLY A 67 3.83 -12.97 2.34
N PHE A 68 3.31 -11.81 1.95
CA PHE A 68 4.07 -10.57 2.03
C PHE A 68 4.37 -10.16 3.47
N ARG A 69 3.36 -10.14 4.33
CA ARG A 69 3.53 -9.67 5.73
C ARG A 69 4.53 -10.50 6.51
N LYS A 70 4.73 -11.76 6.15
CA LYS A 70 5.70 -12.65 6.81
C LYS A 70 6.99 -12.81 6.03
N SER A 71 7.15 -12.09 4.92
CA SER A 71 8.36 -12.15 4.10
C SER A 71 9.48 -11.30 4.66
N ALA A 72 10.71 -11.63 4.26
CA ALA A 72 11.88 -10.81 4.60
C ALA A 72 11.77 -9.42 3.98
N GLU A 73 11.21 -9.30 2.77
CA GLU A 73 11.03 -8.04 2.07
C GLU A 73 10.12 -7.08 2.80
N TYR A 74 9.17 -7.57 3.60
CA TYR A 74 8.28 -6.72 4.37
C TYR A 74 9.02 -5.85 5.38
N GLN A 75 10.14 -6.32 5.93
CA GLN A 75 10.95 -5.51 6.83
C GLN A 75 11.49 -4.27 6.12
N GLY A 76 12.01 -4.43 4.91
CA GLY A 76 12.46 -3.29 4.10
C GLY A 76 11.33 -2.35 3.76
N TRP A 77 10.15 -2.89 3.43
CA TRP A 77 8.94 -2.11 3.18
C TRP A 77 8.60 -1.23 4.38
N ARG A 78 8.57 -1.80 5.56
CA ARG A 78 8.29 -1.08 6.81
C ARG A 78 9.32 0.02 7.06
N GLU A 79 10.60 -0.30 6.94
CA GLU A 79 11.68 0.65 7.19
C GLU A 79 11.63 1.84 6.24
N LEU A 80 11.28 1.61 4.99
CA LEU A 80 11.18 2.68 4.00
C LEU A 80 9.95 3.56 4.17
N LEU A 81 8.81 3.00 4.62
CA LEU A 81 7.52 3.66 4.48
C LEU A 81 6.81 4.02 5.77
N HIS A 82 6.88 3.18 6.83
CA HIS A 82 5.95 3.32 7.95
C HIS A 82 6.12 4.60 8.75
N HIS A 83 7.28 5.25 8.70
CA HIS A 83 7.51 6.51 9.41
C HIS A 83 6.92 7.74 8.70
N PHE A 84 6.45 7.58 7.45
CA PHE A 84 5.92 8.70 6.69
C PHE A 84 4.46 9.00 6.98
N TYR A 85 3.70 8.07 7.55
CA TYR A 85 2.27 8.28 7.76
C TYR A 85 1.85 7.99 9.18
N SER A 86 0.85 8.76 9.61
CA SER A 86 0.23 8.66 10.94
C SER A 86 -1.23 9.11 10.81
N PRO A 87 -2.18 8.39 11.41
CA PRO A 87 -2.01 7.15 12.18
C PRO A 87 -1.63 5.97 11.29
N PHE A 88 -1.31 4.81 11.90
CA PHE A 88 -1.10 3.58 11.15
C PHE A 88 -2.39 3.24 10.39
N PRO A 89 -2.33 2.94 9.09
CA PRO A 89 -3.53 2.80 8.28
C PRO A 89 -4.33 1.55 8.62
N LEU A 90 -5.65 1.67 8.48
CA LEU A 90 -6.51 0.51 8.43
C LEU A 90 -6.39 -0.10 7.04
N VAL A 91 -6.01 -1.38 6.99
CA VAL A 91 -5.91 -2.12 5.73
C VAL A 91 -7.17 -2.96 5.58
N GLU A 92 -7.86 -2.79 4.46
CA GLU A 92 -9.08 -3.51 4.15
C GLU A 92 -8.89 -4.37 2.91
N HIS A 93 -9.65 -5.46 2.85
CA HIS A 93 -9.60 -6.37 1.70
C HIS A 93 -11.00 -6.52 1.11
N PHE A 94 -11.07 -6.46 -0.21
CA PHE A 94 -12.32 -6.56 -0.95
C PHE A 94 -12.24 -7.69 -1.96
N GLY A 95 -13.33 -8.43 -2.08
CA GLY A 95 -13.42 -9.54 -3.03
C GLY A 95 -13.83 -9.07 -4.43
N SER A 96 -14.31 -10.00 -5.23
CA SER A 96 -14.77 -9.71 -6.57
C SER A 96 -16.09 -8.93 -6.54
N ASP A 97 -16.49 -8.40 -7.71
CA ASP A 97 -17.70 -7.63 -7.87
C ASP A 97 -18.93 -8.41 -7.37
N SER A 98 -19.62 -7.84 -6.38
CA SER A 98 -20.81 -8.49 -5.77
C SER A 98 -22.02 -8.48 -6.68
N LEU A 99 -22.01 -7.68 -7.73
CA LEU A 99 -23.11 -7.60 -8.70
C LEU A 99 -22.92 -8.54 -9.90
N GLY A 100 -21.86 -9.27 -9.88
CA GLY A 100 -21.57 -10.23 -10.89
C GLY A 100 -20.47 -9.91 -11.82
#